data_f2870f6cbc24f5c8567c94efda6116ed
#
_entry.id   f2870f6cbc24f5c8567c94efda6116ed
#
_cell.length_a   1.000
_cell.length_b   1.000
_cell.length_c   1.000
_cell.angle_alpha   90.00
_cell.angle_beta   90.00
_cell.angle_gamma   90.00
#
_symmetry.space_group_name_H-M   'P 1'
#
loop_
_entity.id
_entity.type
_entity.pdbx_description
1 polymer ?
#
loop_
_entity_poly.entity_id
_entity_poly.type
_entity_poly.pdbx_seq_one_letter_code
_entity_poly.pdbx_strand_id
1 'polypeptide(L)'
;LFGVLCRDPTMMDIELMANAWYNIVWLDLEHTPKPVDEVIRLGRAISHLGMVSVVRIPELSRTHVQLLLDGGIEVIVLPDLRNADQARRFVQLGKYPPIGRRGFSSTTARAGFATGDDQEGLLRSANAATRLLVMFESDQAYEELDDILSVDGVDMVTFGGNDWAVGIDLFGDQ
;
A
#
# COMPACT_ATOMS: atom_id res chain seq x y z
N LEU A 1 -8.11 -6.21 15.44
CA LEU A 1 -6.80 -6.14 14.79
C LEU A 1 -6.01 -4.97 15.36
N PHE A 2 -4.73 -5.22 15.69
CA PHE A 2 -3.81 -4.18 16.16
C PHE A 2 -2.76 -3.93 15.10
N GLY A 3 -2.58 -2.66 14.71
CA GLY A 3 -1.58 -2.22 13.74
C GLY A 3 -0.65 -1.18 14.35
N VAL A 4 0.56 -1.10 13.82
CA VAL A 4 1.54 -0.09 14.19
C VAL A 4 2.18 0.51 12.95
N LEU A 5 2.31 1.83 12.92
CA LEU A 5 3.11 2.54 11.93
C LEU A 5 4.53 2.67 12.44
N CYS A 6 5.48 2.17 11.65
CA CYS A 6 6.90 2.19 11.97
C CYS A 6 7.67 2.91 10.88
N ARG A 7 8.34 4.00 11.24
CA ARG A 7 9.12 4.79 10.28
C ARG A 7 10.41 4.09 9.87
N ASP A 8 11.17 3.58 10.84
CA ASP A 8 12.48 2.97 10.59
C ASP A 8 12.72 1.71 11.43
N PRO A 9 11.87 0.66 11.31
CA PRO A 9 12.07 -0.55 12.08
C PRO A 9 13.25 -1.37 11.55
N THR A 10 13.89 -2.08 12.47
CA THR A 10 14.84 -3.15 12.18
C THR A 10 14.11 -4.51 12.09
N MET A 11 14.84 -5.56 11.68
CA MET A 11 14.29 -6.92 11.69
C MET A 11 13.90 -7.36 13.11
N MET A 12 14.70 -6.99 14.13
CA MET A 12 14.41 -7.29 15.54
C MET A 12 13.09 -6.63 15.98
N ASP A 13 12.83 -5.39 15.56
CA ASP A 13 11.57 -4.72 15.89
C ASP A 13 10.37 -5.46 15.29
N ILE A 14 10.49 -5.98 14.05
CA ILE A 14 9.43 -6.78 13.41
C ILE A 14 9.16 -8.07 14.20
N GLU A 15 10.21 -8.77 14.65
CA GLU A 15 10.07 -9.98 15.47
C GLU A 15 9.43 -9.67 16.84
N LEU A 16 9.80 -8.55 17.46
CA LEU A 16 9.19 -8.11 18.73
C LEU A 16 7.70 -7.78 18.56
N MET A 17 7.33 -7.12 17.44
CA MET A 17 5.93 -6.82 17.13
C MET A 17 5.10 -8.11 16.95
N ALA A 18 5.64 -9.11 16.25
CA ALA A 18 4.97 -10.40 16.10
C ALA A 18 4.73 -11.08 17.47
N ASN A 19 5.74 -11.07 18.35
CA ASN A 19 5.62 -11.59 19.71
C ASN A 19 4.66 -10.78 20.60
N ALA A 20 4.48 -9.49 20.31
CA ALA A 20 3.55 -8.61 21.00
C ALA A 20 2.13 -8.63 20.40
N TRP A 21 1.82 -9.62 19.54
CA TRP A 21 0.51 -9.87 18.96
C TRP A 21 -0.01 -8.76 18.02
N TYR A 22 0.89 -7.98 17.41
CA TYR A 22 0.49 -7.10 16.32
C TYR A 22 0.07 -7.93 15.10
N ASN A 23 -0.94 -7.43 14.39
CA ASN A 23 -1.47 -8.08 13.19
C ASN A 23 -1.06 -7.34 11.91
N ILE A 24 -0.72 -6.06 12.02
CA ILE A 24 -0.44 -5.18 10.89
C ILE A 24 0.79 -4.35 11.22
N VAL A 25 1.76 -4.31 10.30
CA VAL A 25 2.90 -3.39 10.37
C VAL A 25 2.90 -2.49 9.15
N TRP A 26 2.85 -1.19 9.41
CA TRP A 26 2.86 -0.16 8.38
C TRP A 26 4.26 0.44 8.29
N LEU A 27 4.91 0.23 7.15
CA LEU A 27 6.20 0.80 6.77
C LEU A 27 5.97 2.08 5.96
N ASP A 28 6.87 3.05 6.10
CA ASP A 28 6.69 4.38 5.54
C ASP A 28 7.86 4.74 4.62
N LEU A 29 7.58 4.96 3.33
CA LEU A 29 8.54 5.47 2.35
C LEU A 29 8.36 6.95 2.05
N GLU A 30 7.29 7.58 2.54
CA GLU A 30 7.05 9.01 2.34
C GLU A 30 7.93 9.86 3.25
N HIS A 31 7.95 9.54 4.54
CA HIS A 31 8.70 10.30 5.54
C HIS A 31 9.92 9.57 6.08
N THR A 32 10.35 8.48 5.42
CA THR A 32 11.51 7.70 5.84
C THR A 32 12.42 7.42 4.64
N PRO A 33 13.70 7.81 4.69
CA PRO A 33 14.65 7.60 3.59
C PRO A 33 15.17 6.16 3.57
N LYS A 34 14.27 5.17 3.51
CA LYS A 34 14.62 3.76 3.50
C LYS A 34 14.67 3.23 2.06
N PRO A 35 15.67 2.43 1.67
CA PRO A 35 15.71 1.80 0.36
C PRO A 35 14.52 0.86 0.12
N VAL A 36 13.95 0.88 -1.08
CA VAL A 36 12.78 0.05 -1.44
C VAL A 36 13.05 -1.44 -1.25
N ASP A 37 14.24 -1.92 -1.57
CA ASP A 37 14.64 -3.32 -1.40
C ASP A 37 14.69 -3.75 0.08
N GLU A 38 15.06 -2.84 0.98
CA GLU A 38 15.01 -3.09 2.42
C GLU A 38 13.56 -3.18 2.92
N VAL A 39 12.68 -2.27 2.46
CA VAL A 39 11.25 -2.31 2.77
C VAL A 39 10.61 -3.61 2.28
N ILE A 40 10.99 -4.09 1.08
CA ILE A 40 10.54 -5.39 0.57
C ILE A 40 11.00 -6.53 1.47
N ARG A 41 12.27 -6.53 1.93
CA ARG A 41 12.78 -7.56 2.86
C ARG A 41 12.00 -7.57 4.17
N LEU A 42 11.79 -6.40 4.77
CA LEU A 42 10.99 -6.27 6.00
C LEU A 42 9.55 -6.70 5.79
N GLY A 43 8.91 -6.26 4.70
CA GLY A 43 7.52 -6.64 4.37
C GLY A 43 7.34 -8.15 4.21
N ARG A 44 8.30 -8.83 3.58
CA ARG A 44 8.29 -10.30 3.49
C ARG A 44 8.45 -10.97 4.85
N ALA A 45 9.31 -10.44 5.72
CA ALA A 45 9.43 -10.96 7.08
C ALA A 45 8.13 -10.77 7.88
N ILE A 46 7.48 -9.61 7.76
CA ILE A 46 6.18 -9.33 8.36
C ILE A 46 5.17 -10.41 7.94
N SER A 47 5.04 -10.66 6.62
CA SER A 47 4.10 -11.67 6.10
C SER A 47 4.46 -13.10 6.55
N HIS A 48 5.75 -13.46 6.60
CA HIS A 48 6.17 -14.78 7.10
C HIS A 48 5.91 -14.99 8.61
N LEU A 49 5.87 -13.92 9.38
CA LEU A 49 5.52 -13.95 10.81
C LEU A 49 4.00 -13.88 11.05
N GLY A 50 3.19 -13.97 9.99
CA GLY A 50 1.72 -14.00 10.07
C GLY A 50 1.07 -12.63 10.24
N MET A 51 1.81 -11.54 10.04
CA MET A 51 1.28 -10.18 10.05
C MET A 51 1.06 -9.67 8.62
N VAL A 52 0.23 -8.64 8.47
CA VAL A 52 -0.03 -7.97 7.19
C VAL A 52 0.99 -6.85 6.99
N SER A 53 1.65 -6.85 5.83
CA SER A 53 2.57 -5.79 5.42
C SER A 53 1.82 -4.65 4.72
N VAL A 54 1.94 -3.44 5.26
CA VAL A 54 1.39 -2.21 4.69
C VAL A 54 2.56 -1.27 4.37
N VAL A 55 2.59 -0.70 3.17
CA VAL A 55 3.64 0.25 2.77
C VAL A 55 3.02 1.51 2.19
N ARG A 56 3.32 2.67 2.80
CA ARG A 56 2.99 3.98 2.23
C ARG A 56 4.09 4.38 1.24
N ILE A 57 3.69 4.61 -0.01
CA ILE A 57 4.59 5.09 -1.07
C ILE A 57 4.74 6.62 -1.00
N PRO A 58 5.87 7.18 -1.47
CA PRO A 58 6.08 8.62 -1.42
C PRO A 58 5.25 9.39 -2.46
N GLU A 59 4.86 8.71 -3.54
CA GLU A 59 4.09 9.29 -4.66
C GLU A 59 3.45 8.18 -5.51
N LEU A 60 2.47 8.54 -6.33
CA LEU A 60 1.89 7.64 -7.30
C LEU A 60 2.86 7.37 -8.46
N SER A 61 3.72 6.40 -8.32
CA SER A 61 4.64 5.98 -9.38
C SER A 61 4.48 4.49 -9.72
N ARG A 62 4.58 4.18 -11.03
CA ARG A 62 4.57 2.79 -11.50
C ARG A 62 5.71 1.98 -10.86
N THR A 63 6.86 2.60 -10.65
CA THR A 63 8.04 1.92 -10.12
C THR A 63 7.79 1.45 -8.69
N HIS A 64 7.33 2.34 -7.79
CA HIS A 64 7.06 1.95 -6.39
C HIS A 64 5.98 0.89 -6.30
N VAL A 65 4.83 1.10 -6.96
CA VAL A 65 3.72 0.14 -6.94
C VAL A 65 4.16 -1.22 -7.47
N GLN A 66 4.84 -1.25 -8.62
CA GLN A 66 5.29 -2.50 -9.24
C GLN A 66 6.30 -3.26 -8.36
N LEU A 67 7.38 -2.60 -7.91
CA LEU A 67 8.43 -3.25 -7.14
C LEU A 67 7.93 -3.79 -5.80
N LEU A 68 7.13 -3.02 -5.08
CA LEU A 68 6.60 -3.41 -3.78
C LEU A 68 5.65 -4.61 -3.90
N LEU A 69 4.71 -4.55 -4.85
CA LEU A 69 3.78 -5.66 -5.07
C LEU A 69 4.47 -6.91 -5.61
N ASP A 70 5.44 -6.79 -6.51
CA ASP A 70 6.25 -7.92 -6.99
C ASP A 70 7.12 -8.50 -5.87
N GLY A 71 7.57 -7.66 -4.95
CA GLY A 71 8.27 -8.03 -3.73
C GLY A 71 7.41 -8.76 -2.70
N GLY A 72 6.08 -8.76 -2.85
CA GLY A 72 5.17 -9.48 -1.97
C GLY A 72 4.46 -8.64 -0.92
N ILE A 73 4.59 -7.30 -0.98
CA ILE A 73 3.81 -6.41 -0.10
C ILE A 73 2.31 -6.60 -0.36
N GLU A 74 1.52 -6.62 0.69
CA GLU A 74 0.08 -6.93 0.62
C GLU A 74 -0.79 -5.70 0.47
N VAL A 75 -0.44 -4.61 1.15
CA VAL A 75 -1.20 -3.35 1.13
C VAL A 75 -0.28 -2.21 0.71
N ILE A 76 -0.67 -1.50 -0.35
CA ILE A 76 -0.02 -0.25 -0.75
C ILE A 76 -0.91 0.92 -0.36
N VAL A 77 -0.32 1.92 0.29
CA VAL A 77 -0.99 3.17 0.65
C VAL A 77 -0.53 4.27 -0.28
N LEU A 78 -1.48 4.91 -0.94
CA LEU A 78 -1.26 6.12 -1.72
C LEU A 78 -1.62 7.34 -0.87
N PRO A 79 -0.62 8.16 -0.46
CA PRO A 79 -0.88 9.44 0.22
C PRO A 79 -1.31 10.51 -0.77
N ASP A 80 -1.70 11.68 -0.24
CA ASP A 80 -2.04 12.90 -0.98
C ASP A 80 -2.96 12.65 -2.18
N LEU A 81 -3.92 11.73 -2.01
CA LEU A 81 -4.93 11.51 -3.05
C LEU A 81 -5.87 12.71 -3.11
N ARG A 82 -6.11 13.25 -4.31
CA ARG A 82 -6.91 14.46 -4.49
C ARG A 82 -8.20 14.25 -5.27
N ASN A 83 -8.28 13.24 -6.12
CA ASN A 83 -9.43 13.02 -7.00
C ASN A 83 -9.56 11.57 -7.46
N ALA A 84 -10.74 11.25 -8.03
CA ALA A 84 -11.06 9.93 -8.52
C ALA A 84 -10.16 9.48 -9.70
N ASP A 85 -9.62 10.40 -10.50
CA ASP A 85 -8.72 10.02 -11.61
C ASP A 85 -7.37 9.49 -11.10
N GLN A 86 -6.85 10.05 -10.03
CA GLN A 86 -5.66 9.51 -9.36
C GLN A 86 -5.95 8.13 -8.75
N ALA A 87 -7.13 7.94 -8.15
CA ALA A 87 -7.56 6.63 -7.65
C ALA A 87 -7.65 5.59 -8.78
N ARG A 88 -8.28 5.92 -9.91
CA ARG A 88 -8.33 5.05 -11.10
C ARG A 88 -6.94 4.70 -11.60
N ARG A 89 -6.03 5.69 -11.68
CA ARG A 89 -4.64 5.45 -12.08
C ARG A 89 -3.91 4.54 -11.11
N PHE A 90 -4.13 4.68 -9.81
CA PHE A 90 -3.55 3.80 -8.80
C PHE A 90 -4.03 2.35 -8.98
N VAL A 91 -5.32 2.16 -9.21
CA VAL A 91 -5.88 0.83 -9.52
C VAL A 91 -5.28 0.25 -10.80
N GLN A 92 -5.12 1.05 -11.86
CA GLN A 92 -4.47 0.60 -13.11
C GLN A 92 -3.05 0.09 -12.88
N LEU A 93 -2.31 0.67 -11.94
CA LEU A 93 -0.94 0.27 -11.61
C LEU A 93 -0.88 -0.94 -10.65
N GLY A 94 -1.85 -1.07 -9.74
CA GLY A 94 -1.80 -2.05 -8.65
C GLY A 94 -2.53 -3.37 -8.93
N LYS A 95 -3.52 -3.37 -9.82
CA LYS A 95 -4.34 -4.55 -10.13
C LYS A 95 -4.08 -5.08 -11.54
N TYR A 96 -4.20 -6.39 -11.71
CA TYR A 96 -4.18 -7.05 -13.02
C TYR A 96 -5.54 -6.97 -13.74
N PRO A 97 -5.59 -7.23 -15.05
CA PRO A 97 -6.85 -7.35 -15.76
C PRO A 97 -7.82 -8.36 -15.08
N PRO A 98 -9.15 -8.14 -15.14
CA PRO A 98 -9.83 -7.05 -15.84
C PRO A 98 -9.90 -5.74 -15.07
N ILE A 99 -9.47 -5.68 -13.80
CA ILE A 99 -9.61 -4.53 -12.89
C ILE A 99 -8.62 -3.42 -13.25
N GLY A 100 -7.37 -3.77 -13.53
CA GLY A 100 -6.29 -2.84 -13.82
C GLY A 100 -5.39 -3.31 -14.98
N ARG A 101 -4.17 -2.73 -15.05
CA ARG A 101 -3.18 -3.01 -16.11
C ARG A 101 -1.77 -3.17 -15.56
N ARG A 102 -1.63 -3.68 -14.33
CA ARG A 102 -0.33 -3.94 -13.71
C ARG A 102 0.53 -4.84 -14.62
N GLY A 103 1.83 -4.53 -14.72
CA GLY A 103 2.80 -5.38 -15.40
C GLY A 103 2.95 -6.74 -14.73
N PHE A 104 3.08 -7.81 -15.50
CA PHE A 104 3.18 -9.17 -15.00
C PHE A 104 4.59 -9.74 -15.18
N SER A 105 5.06 -10.44 -14.15
CA SER A 105 6.21 -11.34 -14.20
C SER A 105 5.93 -12.57 -13.33
N SER A 106 6.07 -13.75 -13.90
CA SER A 106 5.84 -15.03 -13.19
C SER A 106 6.92 -15.35 -12.15
N THR A 107 8.09 -14.72 -12.24
CA THR A 107 9.26 -15.01 -11.39
C THR A 107 9.38 -14.08 -10.20
N THR A 108 8.27 -13.57 -9.70
CA THR A 108 8.21 -12.66 -8.54
C THR A 108 7.72 -13.36 -7.27
N ALA A 109 7.99 -12.77 -6.11
CA ALA A 109 7.50 -13.29 -4.83
C ALA A 109 5.95 -13.32 -4.77
N ARG A 110 5.29 -12.31 -5.31
CA ARG A 110 3.82 -12.28 -5.40
C ARG A 110 3.25 -13.39 -6.29
N ALA A 111 3.95 -13.74 -7.35
CA ALA A 111 3.59 -14.85 -8.21
C ALA A 111 3.99 -16.21 -7.61
N GLY A 112 4.55 -16.25 -6.39
CA GLY A 112 5.04 -17.47 -5.76
C GLY A 112 6.15 -18.15 -6.56
N PHE A 113 6.86 -17.40 -7.43
CA PHE A 113 7.85 -17.94 -8.38
C PHE A 113 7.26 -19.05 -9.25
N ALA A 114 5.97 -18.96 -9.55
CA ALA A 114 5.23 -19.98 -10.29
C ALA A 114 5.69 -20.05 -11.75
N THR A 115 5.94 -21.28 -12.20
CA THR A 115 6.28 -21.60 -13.58
C THR A 115 5.18 -22.41 -14.28
N GLY A 116 3.99 -22.49 -13.67
CA GLY A 116 2.88 -23.30 -14.14
C GLY A 116 2.04 -22.64 -15.23
N ASP A 117 1.15 -23.44 -15.85
CA ASP A 117 0.34 -23.04 -16.99
C ASP A 117 -0.91 -22.20 -16.63
N ASP A 118 -1.33 -22.16 -15.33
CA ASP A 118 -2.50 -21.38 -14.87
C ASP A 118 -2.16 -19.92 -14.55
N GLN A 119 -1.84 -19.17 -15.60
CA GLN A 119 -1.56 -17.73 -15.45
C GLN A 119 -2.81 -16.94 -15.02
N GLU A 120 -3.99 -17.32 -15.48
CA GLU A 120 -5.23 -16.62 -15.13
C GLU A 120 -5.58 -16.78 -13.64
N GLY A 121 -5.47 -18.00 -13.10
CA GLY A 121 -5.65 -18.26 -11.68
C GLY A 121 -4.64 -17.48 -10.81
N LEU A 122 -3.40 -17.39 -11.28
CA LEU A 122 -2.36 -16.59 -10.62
C LEU A 122 -2.71 -15.10 -10.56
N LEU A 123 -3.16 -14.51 -11.67
CA LEU A 123 -3.56 -13.09 -11.71
C LEU A 123 -4.77 -12.81 -10.81
N ARG A 124 -5.77 -13.70 -10.81
CA ARG A 124 -6.93 -13.59 -9.91
C ARG A 124 -6.52 -13.67 -8.44
N SER A 125 -5.68 -14.62 -8.09
CA SER A 125 -5.15 -14.79 -6.73
C SER A 125 -4.35 -13.57 -6.28
N ALA A 126 -3.49 -13.03 -7.15
CA ALA A 126 -2.72 -11.82 -6.87
C ALA A 126 -3.61 -10.59 -6.65
N ASN A 127 -4.66 -10.41 -7.48
CA ASN A 127 -5.64 -9.34 -7.28
C ASN A 127 -6.40 -9.48 -5.94
N ALA A 128 -6.78 -10.70 -5.58
CA ALA A 128 -7.46 -10.99 -4.33
C ALA A 128 -6.58 -10.75 -3.10
N ALA A 129 -5.27 -10.97 -3.21
CA ALA A 129 -4.30 -10.79 -2.12
C ALA A 129 -3.77 -9.34 -2.00
N THR A 130 -3.91 -8.53 -3.05
CA THR A 130 -3.46 -7.12 -3.05
C THR A 130 -4.57 -6.22 -2.54
N ARG A 131 -4.24 -5.27 -1.65
CA ARG A 131 -5.14 -4.21 -1.20
C ARG A 131 -4.55 -2.84 -1.55
N LEU A 132 -5.37 -2.01 -2.15
CA LEU A 132 -5.05 -0.62 -2.47
C LEU A 132 -5.79 0.30 -1.50
N LEU A 133 -5.02 0.97 -0.66
CA LEU A 133 -5.50 1.90 0.34
C LEU A 133 -5.19 3.32 -0.12
N VAL A 134 -6.19 4.19 -0.15
CA VAL A 134 -6.03 5.60 -0.48
C VAL A 134 -6.12 6.44 0.79
N MET A 135 -5.27 7.47 0.90
CA MET A 135 -5.30 8.40 2.01
C MET A 135 -5.82 9.75 1.52
N PHE A 136 -6.88 10.25 2.13
CA PHE A 136 -7.35 11.60 1.89
C PHE A 136 -6.93 12.51 3.05
N GLU A 137 -6.44 13.68 2.72
CA GLU A 137 -5.80 14.60 3.65
C GLU A 137 -5.84 16.05 3.16
N SER A 138 -6.87 16.38 2.36
CA SER A 138 -7.15 17.72 1.85
C SER A 138 -8.65 17.93 1.65
N ASP A 139 -9.08 19.19 1.66
CA ASP A 139 -10.48 19.57 1.37
C ASP A 139 -10.91 19.08 -0.01
N GLN A 140 -10.03 19.20 -1.01
CA GLN A 140 -10.30 18.70 -2.36
C GLN A 140 -10.62 17.20 -2.37
N ALA A 141 -9.83 16.39 -1.67
CA ALA A 141 -10.07 14.95 -1.58
C ALA A 141 -11.37 14.62 -0.82
N TYR A 142 -11.73 15.45 0.15
CA TYR A 142 -12.97 15.29 0.89
C TYR A 142 -14.20 15.62 0.03
N GLU A 143 -14.14 16.68 -0.77
CA GLU A 143 -15.21 17.05 -1.70
C GLU A 143 -15.44 15.97 -2.79
N GLU A 144 -14.39 15.27 -3.20
CA GLU A 144 -14.46 14.17 -4.18
C GLU A 144 -14.56 12.76 -3.55
N LEU A 145 -14.77 12.66 -2.23
CA LEU A 145 -14.67 11.39 -1.51
C LEU A 145 -15.62 10.30 -2.06
N ASP A 146 -16.85 10.65 -2.36
CA ASP A 146 -17.83 9.69 -2.91
C ASP A 146 -17.40 9.17 -4.28
N ASP A 147 -16.86 10.03 -5.13
CA ASP A 147 -16.34 9.64 -6.45
C ASP A 147 -15.09 8.77 -6.32
N ILE A 148 -14.19 9.10 -5.39
CA ILE A 148 -13.00 8.30 -5.06
C ILE A 148 -13.41 6.91 -4.58
N LEU A 149 -14.34 6.81 -3.64
CA LEU A 149 -14.81 5.55 -3.07
C LEU A 149 -15.62 4.70 -4.07
N SER A 150 -16.16 5.31 -5.12
CA SER A 150 -16.85 4.60 -6.19
C SER A 150 -15.90 3.91 -7.18
N VAL A 151 -14.60 4.16 -7.10
CA VAL A 151 -13.63 3.57 -8.03
C VAL A 151 -13.43 2.08 -7.74
N ASP A 152 -13.84 1.23 -8.68
CA ASP A 152 -13.62 -0.21 -8.59
C ASP A 152 -12.13 -0.54 -8.44
N GLY A 153 -11.79 -1.32 -7.41
CA GLY A 153 -10.42 -1.73 -7.12
C GLY A 153 -9.71 -0.89 -6.04
N VAL A 154 -10.30 0.19 -5.57
CA VAL A 154 -9.95 0.79 -4.27
C VAL A 154 -10.54 -0.09 -3.17
N ASP A 155 -9.68 -0.66 -2.33
CA ASP A 155 -10.11 -1.62 -1.32
C ASP A 155 -10.36 -0.96 0.05
N MET A 156 -9.65 0.13 0.36
CA MET A 156 -9.66 0.78 1.67
C MET A 156 -9.39 2.27 1.55
N VAL A 157 -9.84 3.01 2.56
CA VAL A 157 -9.55 4.44 2.72
C VAL A 157 -9.03 4.72 4.12
N THR A 158 -8.15 5.70 4.25
CA THR A 158 -7.69 6.24 5.53
C THR A 158 -7.63 7.76 5.50
N PHE A 159 -7.56 8.37 6.66
CA PHE A 159 -7.52 9.81 6.84
C PHE A 159 -6.16 10.27 7.35
N GLY A 160 -5.55 11.24 6.65
CA GLY A 160 -4.31 11.90 7.03
C GLY A 160 -4.58 13.23 7.76
N GLY A 161 -4.95 13.15 9.05
CA GLY A 161 -5.43 14.30 9.81
C GLY A 161 -4.40 15.42 10.01
N ASN A 162 -3.10 15.09 10.05
CA ASN A 162 -2.06 16.10 10.24
C ASN A 162 -1.92 17.00 9.01
N ASP A 163 -1.84 16.42 7.83
CA ASP A 163 -1.68 17.18 6.60
C ASP A 163 -2.94 17.96 6.25
N TRP A 164 -4.11 17.40 6.55
CA TRP A 164 -5.34 18.17 6.44
C TRP A 164 -5.37 19.36 7.40
N ALA A 165 -5.01 19.16 8.67
CA ALA A 165 -4.99 20.25 9.66
C ALA A 165 -4.02 21.39 9.25
N VAL A 166 -2.88 21.04 8.64
CA VAL A 166 -1.95 22.04 8.04
C VAL A 166 -2.63 22.74 6.86
N GLY A 167 -3.30 22.00 5.99
CA GLY A 167 -3.95 22.52 4.79
C GLY A 167 -5.07 23.53 5.06
N ILE A 168 -5.77 23.40 6.20
CA ILE A 168 -6.84 24.32 6.64
C ILE A 168 -6.38 25.32 7.72
N ASP A 169 -5.07 25.46 7.90
CA ASP A 169 -4.44 26.44 8.83
C ASP A 169 -4.85 26.31 10.31
N LEU A 170 -5.22 25.09 10.72
CA LEU A 170 -5.64 24.81 12.11
C LEU A 170 -4.51 25.00 13.14
N PHE A 171 -3.26 25.11 12.71
CA PHE A 171 -2.11 25.33 13.60
C PHE A 171 -1.70 26.79 13.74
N GLY A 172 -2.37 27.73 13.04
CA GLY A 172 -2.06 29.15 13.06
C GLY A 172 -2.53 29.92 14.30
N ASP A 173 -3.46 29.35 15.10
CA ASP A 173 -4.12 30.01 16.23
C ASP A 173 -3.70 29.45 17.61
N GLN A 174 -2.38 29.15 17.81
CA GLN A 174 -1.85 28.81 19.15
C GLN A 174 -1.06 29.95 19.77
#